data_736c2df7612d571fac3d58f0cd135b4e
#
_entry.id   736c2df7612d571fac3d58f0cd135b4e
#
_cell.length_a   1.000
_cell.length_b   1.000
_cell.length_c   1.000
_cell.angle_alpha   90.00
_cell.angle_beta   90.00
_cell.angle_gamma   90.00
#
_symmetry.space_group_name_H-M   'P 1'
#
loop_
_entity.id
_entity.type
_entity.pdbx_description
1 polymer ?
#
loop_
_entity_poly.entity_id
_entity_poly.type
_entity_poly.pdbx_seq_one_letter_code
_entity_poly.pdbx_strand_id
1 'polypeptide(L)'
;MKTTRKYSSNWIHKLETREHWLSYWHQIKLMEGHVEQKDTLVEIGIGSGFTSNYLRSKKVDVLTVDIDKEKSPDIVSDATNFKPDKNYDHFCAFEVFEHMDFDEMGSIIDNIKENINKNIFISVPIFKKTPISLELKIKSFWKSITIATPKTKIIDPHHHWELNYKDYSEKRLLN
;
A
#
# COMPACT_ATOMS: atom_id res chain seq x y z
N MET A 1 6.66 -21.16 -12.76
CA MET A 1 7.70 -20.11 -12.89
C MET A 1 7.34 -19.06 -11.84
N LYS A 2 8.13 -18.90 -10.76
CA LYS A 2 7.86 -17.87 -9.75
C LYS A 2 8.02 -16.51 -10.42
N THR A 3 6.95 -15.77 -10.58
CA THR A 3 6.97 -14.40 -11.06
C THR A 3 7.84 -13.58 -10.11
N THR A 4 8.80 -12.88 -10.65
CA THR A 4 9.68 -11.99 -9.87
C THR A 4 8.82 -10.87 -9.30
N ARG A 5 8.62 -10.84 -7.98
CA ARG A 5 7.86 -9.81 -7.26
C ARG A 5 8.60 -8.46 -7.17
N LYS A 6 9.73 -8.37 -7.87
CA LYS A 6 10.60 -7.20 -7.83
C LYS A 6 10.35 -6.29 -9.01
N TYR A 7 9.99 -5.03 -8.73
CA TYR A 7 9.96 -3.97 -9.73
C TYR A 7 11.34 -3.36 -9.92
N SER A 8 11.63 -2.90 -11.14
CA SER A 8 12.80 -2.06 -11.38
C SER A 8 12.66 -0.75 -10.58
N SER A 9 13.69 -0.36 -9.82
CA SER A 9 13.72 0.91 -9.07
C SER A 9 13.50 2.15 -9.94
N ASN A 10 13.68 2.05 -11.25
CA ASN A 10 13.43 3.14 -12.19
C ASN A 10 11.96 3.62 -12.25
N TRP A 11 10.98 2.84 -11.79
CA TRP A 11 9.59 3.28 -11.76
C TRP A 11 9.32 4.29 -10.62
N ILE A 12 10.11 4.26 -9.55
CA ILE A 12 9.99 5.21 -8.43
C ILE A 12 10.03 6.65 -8.93
N HIS A 13 10.87 6.94 -9.95
CA HIS A 13 10.97 8.25 -10.58
C HIS A 13 9.75 8.63 -11.45
N LYS A 14 8.79 7.71 -11.63
CA LYS A 14 7.53 7.96 -12.35
C LYS A 14 6.35 8.20 -11.41
N LEU A 15 6.57 8.15 -10.09
CA LEU A 15 5.53 8.30 -9.06
C LEU A 15 5.17 9.76 -8.76
N GLU A 16 5.81 10.73 -9.38
CA GLU A 16 5.51 12.16 -9.22
C GLU A 16 4.27 12.58 -10.01
N THR A 17 3.24 11.72 -10.01
CA THR A 17 1.94 12.05 -10.59
C THR A 17 0.98 12.49 -9.51
N ARG A 18 -0.07 13.21 -9.90
CA ARG A 18 -1.14 13.63 -8.99
C ARG A 18 -1.81 12.45 -8.30
N GLU A 19 -2.02 11.36 -9.02
CA GLU A 19 -2.67 10.15 -8.53
C GLU A 19 -1.85 9.52 -7.41
N HIS A 20 -0.53 9.42 -7.56
CA HIS A 20 0.34 8.89 -6.51
C HIS A 20 0.39 9.79 -5.27
N TRP A 21 0.43 11.12 -5.46
CA TRP A 21 0.36 12.06 -4.34
C TRP A 21 -0.95 11.95 -3.58
N LEU A 22 -2.07 11.73 -4.27
CA LEU A 22 -3.36 11.45 -3.64
C LEU A 22 -3.35 10.12 -2.88
N SER A 23 -2.73 9.07 -3.42
CA SER A 23 -2.56 7.79 -2.70
C SER A 23 -1.77 7.97 -1.40
N TYR A 24 -0.62 8.65 -1.44
CA TYR A 24 0.15 8.96 -0.22
C TYR A 24 -0.67 9.78 0.79
N TRP A 25 -1.40 10.78 0.30
CA TRP A 25 -2.27 11.56 1.17
C TRP A 25 -3.33 10.70 1.85
N HIS A 26 -3.97 9.77 1.13
CA HIS A 26 -4.96 8.85 1.68
C HIS A 26 -4.33 7.88 2.69
N GLN A 27 -3.13 7.36 2.42
CA GLN A 27 -2.39 6.50 3.35
C GLN A 27 -2.11 7.22 4.67
N ILE A 28 -1.61 8.45 4.60
CA ILE A 28 -1.38 9.27 5.80
C ILE A 28 -2.68 9.59 6.53
N LYS A 29 -3.76 9.91 5.79
CA LYS A 29 -5.08 10.18 6.39
C LYS A 29 -5.69 8.97 7.08
N LEU A 30 -5.46 7.76 6.55
CA LEU A 30 -5.89 6.52 7.17
C LEU A 30 -5.23 6.31 8.55
N MET A 31 -3.99 6.73 8.70
CA MET A 31 -3.21 6.60 9.94
C MET A 31 -3.42 7.78 10.91
N GLU A 32 -3.98 8.91 10.42
CA GLU A 32 -4.18 10.12 11.24
C GLU A 32 -5.08 9.85 12.45
N GLY A 33 -4.65 10.27 13.64
CA GLY A 33 -5.37 10.05 14.90
C GLY A 33 -5.21 8.65 15.49
N HIS A 34 -4.49 7.75 14.79
CA HIS A 34 -4.20 6.40 15.26
C HIS A 34 -2.71 6.19 15.55
N VAL A 35 -1.83 6.83 14.77
CA VAL A 35 -0.38 6.73 14.92
C VAL A 35 0.14 7.99 15.59
N GLU A 36 0.79 7.82 16.73
CA GLU A 36 1.29 8.91 17.57
C GLU A 36 2.82 8.96 17.62
N GLN A 37 3.36 10.04 18.17
CA GLN A 37 4.81 10.14 18.42
C GLN A 37 5.25 9.03 19.37
N LYS A 38 6.42 8.42 19.05
CA LYS A 38 7.05 7.31 19.77
C LYS A 38 6.37 5.96 19.58
N ASP A 39 5.24 5.89 18.84
CA ASP A 39 4.73 4.60 18.43
C ASP A 39 5.77 3.88 17.54
N THR A 40 5.73 2.57 17.61
CA THR A 40 6.53 1.67 16.76
C THR A 40 5.67 1.15 15.62
N LEU A 41 6.20 1.15 14.40
CA LEU A 41 5.46 0.73 13.22
C LEU A 41 6.34 -0.12 12.29
N VAL A 42 5.78 -1.18 11.75
CA VAL A 42 6.40 -1.95 10.65
C VAL A 42 5.73 -1.59 9.33
N GLU A 43 6.51 -1.19 8.34
CA GLU A 43 6.05 -0.97 6.95
C GLU A 43 6.61 -2.06 6.04
N ILE A 44 5.72 -2.83 5.39
CA ILE A 44 6.11 -3.77 4.33
C ILE A 44 5.83 -3.14 2.96
N GLY A 45 6.84 -3.18 2.08
CA GLY A 45 6.75 -2.59 0.74
C GLY A 45 6.92 -1.08 0.78
N ILE A 46 8.13 -0.60 1.00
CA ILE A 46 8.41 0.83 1.23
C ILE A 46 8.21 1.74 0.01
N GLY A 47 8.06 1.17 -1.18
CA GLY A 47 7.88 1.96 -2.40
C GLY A 47 8.98 3.01 -2.59
N SER A 48 8.59 4.29 -2.61
CA SER A 48 9.50 5.44 -2.68
C SER A 48 10.09 5.84 -1.32
N GLY A 49 9.66 5.20 -0.22
CA GLY A 49 10.01 5.60 1.14
C GLY A 49 9.27 6.84 1.65
N PHE A 50 8.28 7.34 0.90
CA PHE A 50 7.55 8.56 1.29
C PHE A 50 6.87 8.38 2.66
N THR A 51 6.11 7.30 2.83
CA THR A 51 5.33 7.04 4.05
C THR A 51 6.23 6.88 5.27
N SER A 52 7.24 6.00 5.19
CA SER A 52 8.21 5.81 6.29
C SER A 52 8.96 7.08 6.65
N ASN A 53 9.45 7.83 5.66
CA ASN A 53 10.17 9.08 5.91
C ASN A 53 9.25 10.14 6.54
N TYR A 54 8.01 10.25 6.08
CA TYR A 54 7.03 11.16 6.68
C TYR A 54 6.76 10.78 8.15
N LEU A 55 6.51 9.50 8.44
CA LEU A 55 6.24 9.04 9.80
C LEU A 55 7.46 9.24 10.72
N ARG A 56 8.66 8.94 10.23
CA ARG A 56 9.92 9.22 10.97
C ARG A 56 10.08 10.72 11.27
N SER A 57 9.68 11.61 10.35
CA SER A 57 9.66 13.05 10.61
C SER A 57 8.70 13.45 11.73
N LYS A 58 7.65 12.65 11.96
CA LYS A 58 6.69 12.78 13.07
C LYS A 58 7.14 12.08 14.35
N LYS A 59 8.38 11.56 14.38
CA LYS A 59 8.98 10.85 15.52
C LYS A 59 8.30 9.51 15.83
N VAL A 60 7.78 8.84 14.81
CA VAL A 60 7.38 7.43 14.86
C VAL A 60 8.63 6.58 14.61
N ASP A 61 8.80 5.51 15.36
CA ASP A 61 9.89 4.54 15.15
C ASP A 61 9.45 3.52 14.09
N VAL A 62 9.91 3.71 12.86
CA VAL A 62 9.46 2.90 11.70
C VAL A 62 10.55 1.91 11.30
N LEU A 63 10.21 0.62 11.35
CA LEU A 63 10.97 -0.47 10.73
C LEU A 63 10.42 -0.73 9.32
N THR A 64 11.28 -0.67 8.32
CA THR A 64 10.91 -0.89 6.93
C THR A 64 11.40 -2.24 6.42
N VAL A 65 10.52 -2.94 5.68
CA VAL A 65 10.80 -4.25 5.08
C VAL A 65 10.45 -4.21 3.59
N ASP A 66 11.37 -4.57 2.73
CA ASP A 66 11.11 -4.69 1.29
C ASP A 66 11.97 -5.81 0.71
N ILE A 67 11.50 -6.44 -0.35
CA ILE A 67 12.24 -7.46 -1.08
C ILE A 67 13.37 -6.84 -1.92
N ASP A 68 13.25 -5.56 -2.25
CA ASP A 68 14.21 -4.85 -3.08
C ASP A 68 15.20 -4.04 -2.26
N LYS A 69 16.44 -4.55 -2.18
CA LYS A 69 17.55 -3.88 -1.49
C LYS A 69 17.88 -2.48 -2.05
N GLU A 70 17.57 -2.20 -3.33
CA GLU A 70 17.86 -0.91 -3.97
C GLU A 70 17.01 0.23 -3.38
N LYS A 71 15.88 -0.12 -2.74
CA LYS A 71 15.05 0.84 -2.01
C LYS A 71 15.58 1.15 -0.61
N SER A 72 16.66 0.50 -0.20
CA SER A 72 17.32 0.68 1.09
C SER A 72 16.38 0.49 2.31
N PRO A 73 15.62 -0.61 2.39
CA PRO A 73 14.86 -0.93 3.59
C PRO A 73 15.77 -1.27 4.77
N ASP A 74 15.26 -1.17 6.00
CA ASP A 74 15.99 -1.62 7.19
C ASP A 74 16.19 -3.13 7.15
N ILE A 75 15.22 -3.88 6.63
CA ILE A 75 15.28 -5.35 6.42
C ILE A 75 14.97 -5.68 4.96
N VAL A 76 15.91 -6.35 4.31
CA VAL A 76 15.69 -6.92 2.97
C VAL A 76 15.09 -8.32 3.14
N SER A 77 13.79 -8.46 2.90
CA SER A 77 13.07 -9.73 3.04
C SER A 77 11.83 -9.77 2.14
N ASP A 78 11.49 -10.97 1.68
CA ASP A 78 10.13 -11.24 1.18
C ASP A 78 9.16 -11.16 2.36
N ALA A 79 8.00 -10.52 2.13
CA ALA A 79 6.97 -10.34 3.16
C ALA A 79 6.49 -11.67 3.76
N THR A 80 6.47 -12.75 2.97
CA THR A 80 6.09 -14.10 3.43
C THR A 80 7.08 -14.72 4.42
N ASN A 81 8.33 -14.24 4.43
CA ASN A 81 9.39 -14.72 5.30
C ASN A 81 9.62 -13.79 6.50
N PHE A 82 9.04 -12.59 6.47
CA PHE A 82 9.20 -11.64 7.56
C PHE A 82 8.46 -12.10 8.81
N LYS A 83 9.14 -12.03 9.94
CA LYS A 83 8.57 -12.24 11.28
C LYS A 83 9.01 -11.10 12.17
N PRO A 84 8.08 -10.42 12.86
CA PRO A 84 8.43 -9.40 13.84
C PRO A 84 9.34 -10.00 14.94
N ASP A 85 10.40 -9.29 15.30
CA ASP A 85 11.35 -9.67 16.36
C ASP A 85 10.88 -9.24 17.76
N LYS A 86 9.88 -8.37 17.80
CA LYS A 86 9.25 -7.83 19.01
C LYS A 86 7.81 -7.43 18.71
N ASN A 87 7.10 -6.94 19.72
CA ASN A 87 5.80 -6.33 19.51
C ASN A 87 5.95 -4.90 18.98
N TYR A 88 5.11 -4.53 18.03
CA TYR A 88 4.97 -3.20 17.46
C TYR A 88 3.58 -2.64 17.74
N ASP A 89 3.44 -1.32 17.78
CA ASP A 89 2.14 -0.69 17.91
C ASP A 89 1.31 -0.85 16.65
N HIS A 90 1.95 -0.69 15.49
CA HIS A 90 1.28 -0.68 14.20
C HIS A 90 2.01 -1.49 13.13
N PHE A 91 1.24 -1.87 12.13
CA PHE A 91 1.73 -2.45 10.88
C PHE A 91 1.07 -1.73 9.71
N CYS A 92 1.80 -1.51 8.63
CA CYS A 92 1.19 -1.07 7.38
C CYS A 92 1.78 -1.77 6.14
N ALA A 93 0.92 -1.98 5.14
CA ALA A 93 1.27 -2.47 3.81
C ALA A 93 0.35 -1.79 2.79
N PHE A 94 0.91 -0.88 1.98
CA PHE A 94 0.14 -0.08 1.04
C PHE A 94 0.49 -0.46 -0.39
N GLU A 95 -0.50 -0.94 -1.16
CA GLU A 95 -0.34 -1.40 -2.54
C GLU A 95 0.76 -2.46 -2.66
N VAL A 96 0.68 -3.51 -1.83
CA VAL A 96 1.68 -4.59 -1.74
C VAL A 96 1.05 -5.94 -2.02
N PHE A 97 -0.09 -6.22 -1.40
CA PHE A 97 -0.65 -7.57 -1.37
C PHE A 97 -1.21 -8.02 -2.72
N GLU A 98 -1.60 -7.12 -3.59
CA GLU A 98 -2.04 -7.43 -4.96
C GLU A 98 -0.93 -8.05 -5.83
N HIS A 99 0.34 -7.94 -5.42
CA HIS A 99 1.49 -8.51 -6.11
C HIS A 99 1.85 -9.94 -5.68
N MET A 100 1.02 -10.54 -4.85
CA MET A 100 1.16 -11.91 -4.37
C MET A 100 -0.18 -12.65 -4.42
N ASP A 101 -0.16 -13.96 -4.20
CA ASP A 101 -1.40 -14.72 -4.15
C ASP A 101 -2.23 -14.31 -2.92
N PHE A 102 -3.55 -14.29 -3.09
CA PHE A 102 -4.46 -13.81 -2.04
C PHE A 102 -4.30 -14.58 -0.71
N ASP A 103 -4.07 -15.89 -0.80
CA ASP A 103 -3.90 -16.74 0.38
C ASP A 103 -2.57 -16.48 1.11
N GLU A 104 -1.54 -15.97 0.38
CA GLU A 104 -0.28 -15.56 1.00
C GLU A 104 -0.47 -14.30 1.86
N MET A 105 -1.32 -13.34 1.44
CA MET A 105 -1.69 -12.19 2.27
C MET A 105 -2.27 -12.64 3.61
N GLY A 106 -3.23 -13.57 3.60
CA GLY A 106 -3.81 -14.13 4.82
C GLY A 106 -2.74 -14.71 5.76
N SER A 107 -1.83 -15.50 5.21
CA SER A 107 -0.72 -16.09 5.96
C SER A 107 0.22 -15.04 6.57
N ILE A 108 0.50 -13.95 5.84
CA ILE A 108 1.31 -12.84 6.36
C ILE A 108 0.60 -12.16 7.53
N ILE A 109 -0.69 -11.83 7.37
CA ILE A 109 -1.47 -11.20 8.44
C ILE A 109 -1.52 -12.09 9.68
N ASP A 110 -1.74 -13.39 9.52
CA ASP A 110 -1.75 -14.35 10.62
C ASP A 110 -0.41 -14.40 11.37
N ASN A 111 0.70 -14.30 10.65
CA ASN A 111 2.04 -14.33 11.23
C ASN A 111 2.39 -13.06 12.02
N ILE A 112 1.81 -11.92 11.68
CA ILE A 112 2.16 -10.63 12.28
C ILE A 112 1.15 -10.15 13.34
N LYS A 113 -0.13 -10.53 13.23
CA LYS A 113 -1.22 -9.96 14.04
C LYS A 113 -0.99 -10.07 15.54
N GLU A 114 -0.37 -11.18 16.01
CA GLU A 114 -0.08 -11.39 17.44
C GLU A 114 1.03 -10.47 17.97
N ASN A 115 1.83 -9.89 17.07
CA ASN A 115 2.90 -8.95 17.40
C ASN A 115 2.48 -7.50 17.19
N ILE A 116 1.21 -7.21 16.85
CA ILE A 116 0.71 -5.85 16.65
C ILE A 116 -0.28 -5.50 17.76
N ASN A 117 0.07 -4.46 18.53
CA ASN A 117 -0.67 -4.06 19.72
C ASN A 117 -1.89 -3.19 19.42
N LYS A 118 -1.88 -2.38 18.34
CA LYS A 118 -2.92 -1.37 18.07
C LYS A 118 -3.59 -1.58 16.71
N ASN A 119 -2.93 -1.22 15.59
CA ASN A 119 -3.62 -1.18 14.29
C ASN A 119 -2.80 -1.83 13.17
N ILE A 120 -3.53 -2.43 12.23
CA ILE A 120 -3.03 -2.90 10.94
C ILE A 120 -3.68 -2.05 9.85
N PHE A 121 -2.87 -1.35 9.03
CA PHE A 121 -3.31 -0.51 7.93
C PHE A 121 -2.93 -1.15 6.60
N ILE A 122 -3.92 -1.37 5.74
CA ILE A 122 -3.71 -2.01 4.43
C ILE A 122 -4.43 -1.19 3.37
N SER A 123 -3.78 -0.97 2.24
CA SER A 123 -4.46 -0.56 1.02
C SER A 123 -4.22 -1.57 -0.09
N VAL A 124 -5.24 -1.78 -0.90
CA VAL A 124 -5.21 -2.62 -2.10
C VAL A 124 -6.03 -1.97 -3.19
N PRO A 125 -5.71 -2.17 -4.46
CA PRO A 125 -6.46 -1.61 -5.56
C PRO A 125 -7.86 -2.20 -5.64
N ILE A 126 -8.84 -1.34 -5.91
CA ILE A 126 -10.22 -1.75 -6.13
C ILE A 126 -10.49 -1.82 -7.63
N PHE A 127 -10.99 -2.96 -8.10
CA PHE A 127 -11.44 -3.12 -9.46
C PHE A 127 -12.70 -2.26 -9.73
N LYS A 128 -12.47 -1.07 -10.25
CA LYS A 128 -13.53 -0.11 -10.59
C LYS A 128 -13.50 0.22 -12.07
N LYS A 129 -14.57 0.85 -12.53
CA LYS A 129 -14.61 1.51 -13.83
C LYS A 129 -13.45 2.52 -13.92
N THR A 130 -12.81 2.60 -15.07
CA THR A 130 -11.75 3.59 -15.30
C THR A 130 -12.35 5.00 -15.29
N PRO A 131 -11.94 5.90 -14.42
CA PRO A 131 -12.45 7.25 -14.43
C PRO A 131 -11.83 8.07 -15.56
N ILE A 132 -12.66 8.82 -16.28
CA ILE A 132 -12.22 9.92 -17.12
C ILE A 132 -12.58 11.19 -16.36
N SER A 133 -11.59 11.94 -15.90
CA SER A 133 -11.80 13.17 -15.16
C SER A 133 -11.51 14.37 -16.04
N LEU A 134 -12.47 15.30 -16.13
CA LEU A 134 -12.31 16.61 -16.70
C LEU A 134 -12.28 17.65 -15.58
N GLU A 135 -11.17 18.39 -15.48
CA GLU A 135 -11.02 19.46 -14.51
C GLU A 135 -11.08 20.82 -15.19
N LEU A 136 -11.98 21.67 -14.73
CA LEU A 136 -12.10 23.04 -15.16
C LEU A 136 -11.73 23.98 -14.02
N LYS A 137 -10.69 24.80 -14.23
CA LYS A 137 -10.26 25.83 -13.29
C LYS A 137 -10.35 27.21 -13.96
N ILE A 138 -11.23 28.07 -13.43
CA ILE A 138 -11.37 29.45 -13.89
C ILE A 138 -11.22 30.37 -12.66
N LYS A 139 -10.11 31.10 -12.57
CA LYS A 139 -9.77 31.93 -11.40
C LYS A 139 -9.83 31.11 -10.11
N SER A 140 -10.72 31.46 -9.17
CA SER A 140 -10.94 30.76 -7.90
C SER A 140 -11.97 29.63 -7.99
N PHE A 141 -12.60 29.45 -9.15
CA PHE A 141 -13.60 28.39 -9.37
C PHE A 141 -12.94 27.13 -9.90
N TRP A 142 -13.15 26.02 -9.21
CA TRP A 142 -12.69 24.71 -9.63
C TRP A 142 -13.85 23.74 -9.66
N LYS A 143 -14.05 23.07 -10.80
CA LYS A 143 -15.04 22.01 -10.95
C LYS A 143 -14.38 20.77 -11.58
N SER A 144 -14.60 19.63 -10.97
CA SER A 144 -14.20 18.33 -11.53
C SER A 144 -15.45 17.55 -11.92
N ILE A 145 -15.44 16.98 -13.12
CA ILE A 145 -16.47 16.06 -13.60
C ILE A 145 -15.77 14.73 -13.90
N THR A 146 -16.21 13.66 -13.24
CA THR A 146 -15.67 12.32 -13.46
C THR A 146 -16.71 11.44 -14.13
N ILE A 147 -16.35 10.87 -15.26
CA ILE A 147 -17.15 9.89 -16.00
C ILE A 147 -16.48 8.52 -15.83
N ALA A 148 -17.23 7.53 -15.36
CA ALA A 148 -16.71 6.18 -15.16
C ALA A 148 -16.97 5.32 -16.40
N THR A 149 -15.90 4.78 -17.00
CA THR A 149 -15.98 3.84 -18.13
C THR A 149 -15.83 2.39 -17.66
N PRO A 150 -16.47 1.42 -18.32
CA PRO A 150 -16.32 0.01 -17.94
C PRO A 150 -14.87 -0.47 -18.01
N LYS A 151 -14.39 -1.13 -16.97
CA LYS A 151 -13.12 -1.85 -16.93
C LYS A 151 -13.43 -3.36 -17.00
N THR A 152 -12.85 -4.08 -17.93
CA THR A 152 -13.16 -5.49 -18.18
C THR A 152 -12.09 -6.45 -17.70
N LYS A 153 -10.89 -5.95 -17.42
CA LYS A 153 -9.73 -6.75 -16.95
C LYS A 153 -8.82 -5.91 -16.06
N ILE A 154 -8.03 -6.57 -15.24
CA ILE A 154 -6.91 -5.96 -14.52
C ILE A 154 -5.94 -5.41 -15.57
N ILE A 155 -5.51 -4.15 -15.39
CA ILE A 155 -4.64 -3.45 -16.35
C ILE A 155 -3.17 -3.65 -16.00
N ASP A 156 -2.82 -3.60 -14.70
CA ASP A 156 -1.45 -3.82 -14.26
C ASP A 156 -1.08 -5.31 -14.39
N PRO A 157 -0.05 -5.65 -15.19
CA PRO A 157 0.34 -7.05 -15.39
C PRO A 157 0.96 -7.70 -14.15
N HIS A 158 1.30 -6.90 -13.14
CA HIS A 158 1.89 -7.37 -11.89
C HIS A 158 0.86 -7.60 -10.79
N HIS A 159 -0.40 -7.20 -10.98
CA HIS A 159 -1.47 -7.50 -10.04
C HIS A 159 -2.00 -8.91 -10.27
N HIS A 160 -1.94 -9.76 -9.26
CA HIS A 160 -2.55 -11.08 -9.26
C HIS A 160 -4.06 -10.96 -9.07
N TRP A 161 -4.51 -9.98 -8.31
CA TRP A 161 -5.91 -9.70 -8.00
C TRP A 161 -6.13 -8.20 -7.72
N GLU A 162 -7.38 -7.78 -7.82
CA GLU A 162 -7.87 -6.49 -7.33
C GLU A 162 -9.19 -6.73 -6.61
N LEU A 163 -9.46 -5.95 -5.57
CA LEU A 163 -10.69 -6.09 -4.80
C LEU A 163 -11.92 -5.88 -5.71
N ASN A 164 -12.95 -6.72 -5.54
CA ASN A 164 -14.15 -6.77 -6.39
C ASN A 164 -13.92 -7.25 -7.84
N TYR A 165 -12.79 -7.86 -8.14
CA TYR A 165 -12.57 -8.57 -9.40
C TYR A 165 -12.81 -10.07 -9.21
N LYS A 166 -13.77 -10.65 -9.97
CA LYS A 166 -14.16 -12.08 -9.87
C LYS A 166 -14.53 -12.44 -8.41
N ASP A 167 -13.77 -13.37 -7.82
CA ASP A 167 -14.04 -13.96 -6.50
C ASP A 167 -13.42 -13.17 -5.33
N TYR A 168 -12.69 -12.09 -5.62
CA TYR A 168 -11.99 -11.28 -4.60
C TYR A 168 -12.90 -10.17 -4.06
N SER A 169 -13.91 -10.53 -3.27
CA SER A 169 -14.84 -9.58 -2.67
C SER A 169 -14.36 -9.06 -1.29
N GLU A 170 -14.89 -7.91 -0.88
CA GLU A 170 -14.66 -7.37 0.46
C GLU A 170 -14.98 -8.40 1.56
N LYS A 171 -16.05 -9.19 1.37
CA LYS A 171 -16.43 -10.25 2.31
C LYS A 171 -15.35 -11.32 2.46
N ARG A 172 -14.66 -11.68 1.37
CA ARG A 172 -13.55 -12.65 1.43
C ARG A 172 -12.32 -12.06 2.12
N LEU A 173 -12.10 -10.76 2.02
CA LEU A 173 -10.99 -10.07 2.67
C LEU A 173 -11.16 -10.02 4.21
N LEU A 174 -12.41 -10.00 4.68
CA LEU A 174 -12.74 -9.83 6.11
C LEU A 174 -12.95 -11.17 6.87
N ASN A 175 -12.91 -12.30 6.15
CA ASN A 175 -13.02 -13.65 6.73
C ASN A 175 -11.65 -14.31 6.83
#